data_5bbfbbfbe6bc1e3bd5081d3637ca857c
#
_entry.id   5bbfbbfbe6bc1e3bd5081d3637ca857c
#
_cell.length_a   1.000
_cell.length_b   1.000
_cell.length_c   1.000
_cell.angle_alpha   90.00
_cell.angle_beta   90.00
_cell.angle_gamma   90.00
#
_symmetry.space_group_name_H-M   'P 1'
#
loop_
_entity.id
_entity.type
_entity.pdbx_description
1 polymer ?
#
loop_
_entity_poly.entity_id
_entity_poly.type
_entity_poly.pdbx_seq_one_letter_code
_entity_poly.pdbx_strand_id
1 'polypeptide(L)'
;MQRLTRNLLLLGLSCALPLSAAATTPRPNILLIVADDLGFSDLGAYGGEIHTPNIDQLAESGLQFTNFHVAATCSPTRSMLMTGVTNHLVGMGNMKEIMADNQKGQPGYETWLNDSVVTLPTLLQDAGYNTYMAGKWHLGDRPQSQPVARGFKHSFALMESGADNWEAKHYLPGGSATWIEDGKPVELPANFYSSFTYADKLISYIDGGRSEGKPFFGYLAFQAVHAPHQVPEEYIDRYAKMYDDGWDAIREARYQRQLASGLLPDTGENAVTDDWGTFYARRHIDWNSLSDEEKAYRARQMAVFAGMAEAMDQSVGKVIRYLKETGQYDNTLILFMSDNGGESTVLREVAPLFYRLRYNTDYDALGAPGSYSEYGPGWAYASNTPFYSYKGSPFSGGMRVPLIVSQPGRVAAGTRTNSFGYVTDITPTLLDVAGVAQPGSEYRGRQINPIMGESMRGLLEGRSDRVHDAERTTVYELAGGIAVWRGDYKLVASSTNAIPARLGPQLFNTATDPLERHNLAEQHPELVNELYQAYRDYVERYHVIEVPSDYRAWEQVKKNGREQFIAKNRPSLAIAGLVILLLVALGGRWLLKRRQR
;
A
#
# COMPACT_ATOMS: atom_id res chain seq x y z
N MET A 1 -33.18 41.62 -87.53
CA MET A 1 -33.62 41.58 -86.15
C MET A 1 -33.47 40.14 -85.65
N GLN A 2 -32.27 39.81 -85.11
CA GLN A 2 -32.04 38.48 -84.55
C GLN A 2 -31.38 38.67 -83.20
N ARG A 3 -32.01 38.20 -82.14
CA ARG A 3 -31.45 38.24 -80.76
C ARG A 3 -30.62 36.97 -80.56
N LEU A 4 -29.32 37.19 -80.26
CA LEU A 4 -28.41 36.16 -79.74
C LEU A 4 -28.63 35.98 -78.26
N THR A 5 -28.99 34.78 -77.78
CA THR A 5 -28.98 34.35 -76.40
C THR A 5 -27.64 33.66 -76.10
N ARG A 6 -26.91 34.21 -75.19
CA ARG A 6 -25.58 33.71 -74.68
C ARG A 6 -25.81 32.86 -73.44
N ASN A 7 -25.64 31.57 -73.54
CA ASN A 7 -25.63 30.64 -72.37
C ASN A 7 -24.27 30.75 -71.63
N LEU A 8 -24.31 31.19 -70.39
CA LEU A 8 -23.18 31.06 -69.44
C LEU A 8 -23.31 29.70 -68.71
N LEU A 9 -22.36 28.79 -68.95
CA LEU A 9 -22.13 27.62 -68.11
C LEU A 9 -21.30 28.04 -66.92
N LEU A 10 -21.88 28.01 -65.71
CA LEU A 10 -21.20 28.08 -64.43
C LEU A 10 -20.68 26.68 -64.05
N LEU A 11 -19.39 26.44 -64.23
CA LEU A 11 -18.70 25.29 -63.60
C LEU A 11 -18.54 25.57 -62.11
N GLY A 12 -19.37 24.90 -61.30
CA GLY A 12 -19.19 24.86 -59.84
C GLY A 12 -18.02 23.94 -59.47
N LEU A 13 -16.87 24.53 -59.10
CA LEU A 13 -15.75 23.81 -58.54
C LEU A 13 -16.07 23.52 -57.07
N SER A 14 -16.58 22.32 -56.76
CA SER A 14 -16.75 21.81 -55.39
C SER A 14 -15.38 21.47 -54.82
N CYS A 15 -14.75 22.39 -54.04
CA CYS A 15 -13.63 22.07 -53.17
C CYS A 15 -14.11 21.18 -52.02
N ALA A 16 -13.99 19.88 -52.19
CA ALA A 16 -14.06 18.96 -51.08
C ALA A 16 -12.79 19.14 -50.21
N LEU A 17 -12.92 19.89 -49.12
CA LEU A 17 -11.90 19.91 -48.07
C LEU A 17 -11.86 18.49 -47.44
N PRO A 18 -10.70 17.86 -47.37
CA PRO A 18 -10.59 16.62 -46.63
C PRO A 18 -10.89 16.95 -45.15
N LEU A 19 -11.97 16.41 -44.58
CA LEU A 19 -12.09 16.31 -43.13
C LEU A 19 -10.90 15.46 -42.67
N SER A 20 -9.86 16.10 -42.16
CA SER A 20 -8.86 15.44 -41.37
C SER A 20 -9.58 14.85 -40.15
N ALA A 21 -9.85 13.56 -40.17
CA ALA A 21 -10.21 12.83 -38.98
C ALA A 21 -9.08 13.08 -38.01
N ALA A 22 -9.35 13.86 -36.98
CA ALA A 22 -8.39 14.03 -35.86
C ALA A 22 -8.06 12.61 -35.40
N ALA A 23 -6.81 12.20 -35.59
CA ALA A 23 -6.32 10.92 -35.13
C ALA A 23 -6.57 10.89 -33.62
N THR A 24 -7.55 10.10 -33.18
CA THR A 24 -7.80 9.91 -31.75
C THR A 24 -6.53 9.30 -31.17
N THR A 25 -5.87 10.05 -30.31
CA THR A 25 -4.68 9.55 -29.61
C THR A 25 -5.05 8.19 -28.97
N PRO A 26 -4.29 7.13 -29.22
CA PRO A 26 -4.61 5.82 -28.66
C PRO A 26 -4.71 5.93 -27.13
N ARG A 27 -5.73 5.28 -26.54
CA ARG A 27 -5.83 5.19 -25.08
C ARG A 27 -4.55 4.58 -24.52
N PRO A 28 -3.94 5.15 -23.47
CA PRO A 28 -2.70 4.62 -22.95
C PRO A 28 -2.92 3.29 -22.23
N ASN A 29 -1.91 2.45 -22.22
CA ASN A 29 -1.79 1.39 -21.22
C ASN A 29 -1.57 2.02 -19.85
N ILE A 30 -1.91 1.29 -18.80
CA ILE A 30 -1.74 1.71 -17.42
C ILE A 30 -1.03 0.60 -16.66
N LEU A 31 0.09 0.93 -16.02
CA LEU A 31 0.82 0.04 -15.12
C LEU A 31 0.86 0.67 -13.73
N LEU A 32 0.11 0.11 -12.79
CA LEU A 32 0.09 0.51 -11.39
C LEU A 32 0.93 -0.46 -10.56
N ILE A 33 2.02 0.02 -9.99
CA ILE A 33 2.98 -0.76 -9.19
C ILE A 33 2.86 -0.31 -7.74
N VAL A 34 2.62 -1.26 -6.84
CA VAL A 34 2.48 -0.99 -5.40
C VAL A 34 3.46 -1.86 -4.62
N ALA A 35 4.33 -1.21 -3.86
CA ALA A 35 5.14 -1.84 -2.82
C ALA A 35 4.35 -1.95 -1.51
N ASP A 36 4.74 -2.88 -0.65
CA ASP A 36 4.12 -3.16 0.65
C ASP A 36 5.10 -2.79 1.76
N ASP A 37 4.70 -1.89 2.66
CA ASP A 37 5.51 -1.42 3.80
C ASP A 37 6.81 -0.68 3.43
N LEU A 38 6.92 -0.13 2.23
CA LEU A 38 8.10 0.65 1.81
C LEU A 38 8.04 2.05 2.41
N GLY A 39 9.04 2.41 3.21
CA GLY A 39 9.14 3.74 3.81
C GLY A 39 9.45 4.84 2.78
N PHE A 40 9.15 6.09 3.16
CA PHE A 40 9.30 7.24 2.27
C PHE A 40 10.70 7.40 1.67
N SER A 41 11.74 7.08 2.45
CA SER A 41 13.12 7.31 2.08
C SER A 41 13.88 6.07 1.59
N ASP A 42 13.22 4.93 1.35
CA ASP A 42 13.92 3.69 0.99
C ASP A 42 14.39 3.65 -0.47
N LEU A 43 13.85 4.50 -1.34
CA LEU A 43 14.26 4.62 -2.74
C LEU A 43 15.37 5.66 -2.92
N GLY A 44 16.28 5.43 -3.87
CA GLY A 44 17.32 6.40 -4.22
C GLY A 44 16.76 7.76 -4.59
N ALA A 45 15.68 7.81 -5.39
CA ALA A 45 14.97 9.03 -5.76
C ALA A 45 14.41 9.80 -4.56
N TYR A 46 14.21 9.15 -3.41
CA TYR A 46 13.73 9.76 -2.16
C TYR A 46 14.81 9.87 -1.08
N GLY A 47 16.08 9.77 -1.46
CA GLY A 47 17.25 9.98 -0.59
C GLY A 47 17.79 8.69 0.04
N GLY A 48 17.29 7.52 -0.33
CA GLY A 48 17.78 6.22 0.12
C GLY A 48 19.17 5.87 -0.40
N GLU A 49 19.82 4.93 0.26
CA GLU A 49 21.08 4.30 -0.17
C GLU A 49 20.83 2.96 -0.88
N ILE A 50 19.59 2.45 -0.82
CA ILE A 50 19.24 1.19 -1.46
C ILE A 50 19.29 1.36 -2.98
N HIS A 51 19.86 0.38 -3.65
CA HIS A 51 20.05 0.39 -5.10
C HIS A 51 18.74 0.11 -5.85
N THR A 52 18.06 1.20 -6.28
CA THR A 52 16.75 1.15 -6.95
C THR A 52 16.74 1.85 -8.32
N PRO A 53 17.69 1.55 -9.23
CA PRO A 53 17.92 2.34 -10.43
C PRO A 53 16.75 2.33 -11.42
N ASN A 54 15.93 1.29 -11.45
CA ASN A 54 14.80 1.22 -12.37
C ASN A 54 13.63 2.11 -11.92
N ILE A 55 13.37 2.16 -10.60
CA ILE A 55 12.35 3.05 -10.01
C ILE A 55 12.86 4.50 -10.00
N ASP A 56 14.15 4.71 -9.71
CA ASP A 56 14.78 6.03 -9.76
C ASP A 56 14.71 6.62 -11.17
N GLN A 57 14.91 5.80 -12.22
CA GLN A 57 14.75 6.24 -13.60
C GLN A 57 13.30 6.63 -13.95
N LEU A 58 12.30 6.01 -13.32
CA LEU A 58 10.90 6.46 -13.46
C LEU A 58 10.71 7.87 -12.86
N ALA A 59 11.34 8.16 -11.72
CA ALA A 59 11.31 9.48 -11.11
C ALA A 59 12.03 10.53 -11.99
N GLU A 60 13.19 10.18 -12.55
CA GLU A 60 13.94 11.03 -13.49
C GLU A 60 13.16 11.31 -14.79
N SER A 61 12.35 10.36 -15.25
CA SER A 61 11.57 10.47 -16.48
C SER A 61 10.11 10.89 -16.26
N GLY A 62 9.72 11.22 -15.02
CA GLY A 62 8.34 11.50 -14.63
C GLY A 62 8.21 12.60 -13.59
N LEU A 63 7.07 12.60 -12.91
CA LEU A 63 6.72 13.49 -11.82
C LEU A 63 6.83 12.73 -10.49
N GLN A 64 7.61 13.29 -9.57
CA GLN A 64 7.80 12.80 -8.21
C GLN A 64 6.94 13.62 -7.24
N PHE A 65 6.07 12.93 -6.50
CA PHE A 65 5.29 13.55 -5.44
C PHE A 65 6.04 13.49 -4.11
N THR A 66 6.12 14.62 -3.43
CA THR A 66 6.70 14.70 -2.08
C THR A 66 5.65 14.76 -0.98
N ASN A 67 4.37 14.93 -1.33
CA ASN A 67 3.26 15.11 -0.39
C ASN A 67 2.04 14.24 -0.76
N PHE A 68 2.29 12.96 -1.07
CA PHE A 68 1.23 11.99 -1.35
C PHE A 68 0.94 11.14 -0.11
N HIS A 69 -0.34 10.98 0.20
CA HIS A 69 -0.81 10.31 1.41
C HIS A 69 -1.71 9.12 1.09
N VAL A 70 -1.64 8.12 1.96
CA VAL A 70 -2.42 6.88 1.92
C VAL A 70 -3.02 6.60 3.29
N ALA A 71 -3.79 5.50 3.45
CA ALA A 71 -4.10 5.03 4.79
C ALA A 71 -2.82 4.52 5.48
N ALA A 72 -2.84 4.52 6.82
CA ALA A 72 -1.69 4.06 7.58
C ALA A 72 -1.49 2.53 7.56
N THR A 73 -2.30 1.77 6.78
CA THR A 73 -2.23 0.31 6.69
C THR A 73 -2.68 -0.21 5.32
N CYS A 74 -2.27 -1.45 4.98
CA CYS A 74 -2.39 -2.06 3.65
C CYS A 74 -3.82 -2.13 3.10
N SER A 75 -4.73 -2.93 3.72
CA SER A 75 -6.05 -3.19 3.09
C SER A 75 -6.96 -1.97 3.00
N PRO A 76 -6.99 -1.02 3.95
CA PRO A 76 -7.67 0.26 3.76
C PRO A 76 -7.11 1.05 2.57
N THR A 77 -5.78 1.18 2.45
CA THR A 77 -5.15 1.83 1.29
C THR A 77 -5.54 1.15 -0.01
N ARG A 78 -5.36 -0.16 -0.10
CA ARG A 78 -5.65 -0.94 -1.32
C ARG A 78 -7.13 -0.86 -1.71
N SER A 79 -8.04 -0.82 -0.74
CA SER A 79 -9.48 -0.66 -1.00
C SER A 79 -9.82 0.72 -1.58
N MET A 80 -9.27 1.78 -1.00
CA MET A 80 -9.41 3.14 -1.52
C MET A 80 -8.76 3.32 -2.89
N LEU A 81 -7.58 2.70 -3.10
CA LEU A 81 -6.85 2.69 -4.37
C LEU A 81 -7.69 2.06 -5.51
N MET A 82 -8.36 0.95 -5.23
CA MET A 82 -9.14 0.21 -6.24
C MET A 82 -10.53 0.80 -6.49
N THR A 83 -11.02 1.71 -5.66
CA THR A 83 -12.40 2.21 -5.73
C THR A 83 -12.52 3.72 -5.82
N GLY A 84 -11.52 4.47 -5.34
CA GLY A 84 -11.60 5.92 -5.15
C GLY A 84 -12.58 6.35 -4.05
N VAL A 85 -12.99 5.43 -3.17
CA VAL A 85 -13.98 5.63 -2.10
C VAL A 85 -13.35 5.34 -0.74
N THR A 86 -13.73 6.06 0.30
CA THR A 86 -13.19 5.87 1.65
C THR A 86 -13.39 4.45 2.19
N ASN A 87 -12.42 3.98 2.96
CA ASN A 87 -12.35 2.61 3.50
C ASN A 87 -13.61 2.18 4.27
N HIS A 88 -14.28 3.06 4.99
CA HIS A 88 -15.51 2.76 5.75
C HIS A 88 -16.72 2.42 4.86
N LEU A 89 -16.78 2.95 3.64
CA LEU A 89 -17.88 2.66 2.71
C LEU A 89 -17.65 1.42 1.84
N VAL A 90 -16.40 0.95 1.78
CA VAL A 90 -16.03 -0.16 0.89
C VAL A 90 -15.92 -1.52 1.59
N GLY A 91 -16.17 -1.55 2.91
CA GLY A 91 -16.07 -2.78 3.70
C GLY A 91 -14.75 -2.98 4.43
N MET A 92 -13.86 -1.98 4.38
CA MET A 92 -12.51 -2.02 4.95
C MET A 92 -12.30 -0.93 6.02
N GLY A 93 -13.34 -0.64 6.82
CA GLY A 93 -13.27 0.31 7.93
C GLY A 93 -12.18 -0.04 8.95
N ASN A 94 -11.75 -1.31 8.99
CA ASN A 94 -10.56 -1.75 9.71
C ASN A 94 -9.96 -2.99 9.03
N MET A 95 -8.68 -3.30 9.32
CA MET A 95 -8.04 -4.54 8.88
C MET A 95 -8.60 -5.75 9.65
N LYS A 96 -8.72 -6.89 8.96
CA LYS A 96 -9.20 -8.17 9.55
C LYS A 96 -8.39 -8.56 10.79
N GLU A 97 -7.09 -8.35 10.76
CA GLU A 97 -6.14 -8.73 11.80
C GLU A 97 -6.34 -7.94 13.10
N ILE A 98 -6.70 -6.67 12.98
CA ILE A 98 -6.86 -5.74 14.11
C ILE A 98 -8.33 -5.34 14.35
N MET A 99 -9.29 -5.99 13.69
CA MET A 99 -10.72 -5.71 13.82
C MET A 99 -11.17 -5.78 15.27
N ALA A 100 -11.68 -4.67 15.80
CA ALA A 100 -12.23 -4.61 17.16
C ALA A 100 -13.55 -5.40 17.27
N ASP A 101 -13.86 -5.91 18.46
CA ASP A 101 -15.04 -6.75 18.63
C ASP A 101 -16.38 -6.06 18.35
N ASN A 102 -16.48 -4.75 18.67
CA ASN A 102 -17.65 -3.95 18.38
C ASN A 102 -17.83 -3.63 16.88
N GLN A 103 -16.77 -3.81 16.08
CA GLN A 103 -16.79 -3.61 14.63
C GLN A 103 -17.14 -4.91 13.87
N LYS A 104 -16.90 -6.09 14.46
CA LYS A 104 -17.13 -7.38 13.82
C LYS A 104 -18.59 -7.54 13.37
N GLY A 105 -18.79 -7.82 12.08
CA GLY A 105 -20.11 -8.05 11.49
C GLY A 105 -20.95 -6.79 11.27
N GLN A 106 -20.39 -5.62 11.45
CA GLN A 106 -21.06 -4.35 11.17
C GLN A 106 -20.86 -3.92 9.72
N PRO A 107 -21.81 -3.19 9.13
CA PRO A 107 -21.65 -2.60 7.80
C PRO A 107 -20.42 -1.68 7.74
N GLY A 108 -19.67 -1.77 6.63
CA GLY A 108 -18.41 -1.03 6.47
C GLY A 108 -17.18 -1.74 7.08
N TYR A 109 -17.38 -2.84 7.82
CA TYR A 109 -16.34 -3.63 8.49
C TYR A 109 -16.37 -5.10 8.06
N GLU A 110 -16.75 -5.36 6.82
CA GLU A 110 -16.88 -6.70 6.26
C GLU A 110 -15.55 -7.43 6.10
N THR A 111 -14.43 -6.72 6.02
CA THR A 111 -13.08 -7.22 5.71
C THR A 111 -12.89 -7.74 4.27
N TRP A 112 -13.80 -7.36 3.38
CA TRP A 112 -13.72 -7.55 1.93
C TRP A 112 -14.42 -6.40 1.20
N LEU A 113 -14.07 -6.18 -0.07
CA LEU A 113 -14.78 -5.20 -0.89
C LEU A 113 -16.26 -5.61 -1.00
N ASN A 114 -17.12 -4.77 -0.46
CA ASN A 114 -18.57 -4.98 -0.48
C ASN A 114 -19.19 -4.61 -1.84
N ASP A 115 -20.51 -4.78 -1.97
CA ASP A 115 -21.20 -4.51 -3.23
C ASP A 115 -21.67 -3.06 -3.39
N SER A 116 -21.38 -2.19 -2.41
CA SER A 116 -21.70 -0.76 -2.49
C SER A 116 -20.71 0.07 -3.31
N VAL A 117 -19.72 -0.57 -3.94
CA VAL A 117 -18.71 0.09 -4.78
C VAL A 117 -18.47 -0.67 -6.07
N VAL A 118 -17.92 0.02 -7.05
CA VAL A 118 -17.36 -0.57 -8.28
C VAL A 118 -15.87 -0.30 -8.32
N THR A 119 -15.11 -1.29 -8.78
CA THR A 119 -13.64 -1.20 -8.79
C THR A 119 -13.12 -0.61 -10.09
N LEU A 120 -11.97 0.05 -10.02
CA LEU A 120 -11.24 0.57 -11.17
C LEU A 120 -11.06 -0.48 -12.31
N PRO A 121 -10.58 -1.72 -12.03
CA PRO A 121 -10.44 -2.71 -13.09
C PRO A 121 -11.79 -3.10 -13.73
N THR A 122 -12.90 -3.11 -12.99
CA THR A 122 -14.23 -3.33 -13.57
C THR A 122 -14.59 -2.23 -14.57
N LEU A 123 -14.39 -0.96 -14.21
CA LEU A 123 -14.70 0.18 -15.08
C LEU A 123 -13.81 0.20 -16.33
N LEU A 124 -12.52 -0.11 -16.17
CA LEU A 124 -11.59 -0.20 -17.28
C LEU A 124 -11.89 -1.39 -18.21
N GLN A 125 -12.27 -2.55 -17.65
CA GLN A 125 -12.67 -3.73 -18.42
C GLN A 125 -13.90 -3.42 -19.27
N ASP A 126 -14.91 -2.76 -18.70
CA ASP A 126 -16.11 -2.31 -19.42
C ASP A 126 -15.80 -1.31 -20.54
N ALA A 127 -14.76 -0.49 -20.32
CA ALA A 127 -14.27 0.43 -21.33
C ALA A 127 -13.37 -0.22 -22.40
N GLY A 128 -13.19 -1.54 -22.34
CA GLY A 128 -12.46 -2.32 -23.36
C GLY A 128 -10.97 -2.52 -23.08
N TYR A 129 -10.51 -2.24 -21.85
CA TYR A 129 -9.16 -2.60 -21.44
C TYR A 129 -9.03 -4.11 -21.17
N ASN A 130 -7.88 -4.68 -21.45
CA ASN A 130 -7.46 -5.92 -20.83
C ASN A 130 -6.94 -5.62 -19.41
N THR A 131 -7.40 -6.34 -18.40
CA THR A 131 -7.11 -6.04 -16.99
C THR A 131 -6.39 -7.21 -16.33
N TYR A 132 -5.21 -6.95 -15.79
CA TYR A 132 -4.30 -7.96 -15.28
C TYR A 132 -3.81 -7.63 -13.87
N MET A 133 -3.66 -8.65 -13.03
CA MET A 133 -3.10 -8.51 -11.69
C MET A 133 -2.08 -9.59 -11.40
N ALA A 134 -0.98 -9.22 -10.75
CA ALA A 134 -0.06 -10.16 -10.13
C ALA A 134 0.40 -9.63 -8.77
N GLY A 135 0.26 -10.44 -7.71
CA GLY A 135 0.75 -10.11 -6.37
C GLY A 135 -0.30 -10.10 -5.27
N LYS A 136 -0.08 -9.28 -4.23
CA LYS A 136 -0.92 -9.20 -3.04
C LYS A 136 -2.26 -8.51 -3.33
N TRP A 137 -3.36 -9.19 -2.96
CA TRP A 137 -4.72 -8.66 -3.05
C TRP A 137 -5.18 -7.99 -1.77
N HIS A 138 -5.31 -8.75 -0.70
CA HIS A 138 -5.70 -8.31 0.66
C HIS A 138 -7.04 -7.55 0.74
N LEU A 139 -7.98 -7.83 -0.16
CA LEU A 139 -9.30 -7.18 -0.25
C LEU A 139 -10.46 -8.18 -0.14
N GLY A 140 -10.22 -9.29 0.57
CA GLY A 140 -11.20 -10.33 0.87
C GLY A 140 -10.91 -11.66 0.19
N ASP A 141 -11.38 -12.73 0.84
CA ASP A 141 -11.13 -14.14 0.49
C ASP A 141 -12.38 -14.84 -0.07
N ARG A 142 -13.53 -14.14 -0.16
CA ARG A 142 -14.77 -14.69 -0.70
C ARG A 142 -14.78 -14.70 -2.22
N PRO A 143 -15.48 -15.64 -2.89
CA PRO A 143 -15.54 -15.70 -4.35
C PRO A 143 -15.90 -14.37 -5.01
N GLN A 144 -16.89 -13.63 -4.46
CA GLN A 144 -17.32 -12.33 -4.99
C GLN A 144 -16.35 -11.17 -4.74
N SER A 145 -15.37 -11.35 -3.84
CA SER A 145 -14.32 -10.34 -3.56
C SER A 145 -12.97 -10.68 -4.20
N GLN A 146 -12.87 -11.81 -4.91
CA GLN A 146 -11.64 -12.20 -5.63
C GLN A 146 -11.35 -11.26 -6.81
N PRO A 147 -10.08 -11.11 -7.23
CA PRO A 147 -9.71 -10.20 -8.31
C PRO A 147 -10.52 -10.37 -9.59
N VAL A 148 -10.77 -11.61 -10.04
CA VAL A 148 -11.57 -11.87 -11.25
C VAL A 148 -13.03 -11.42 -11.11
N ALA A 149 -13.61 -11.53 -9.92
CA ALA A 149 -14.96 -11.02 -9.64
C ALA A 149 -15.00 -9.48 -9.53
N ARG A 150 -13.85 -8.86 -9.40
CA ARG A 150 -13.67 -7.40 -9.28
C ARG A 150 -13.05 -6.78 -10.52
N GLY A 151 -13.15 -7.45 -11.68
CA GLY A 151 -12.87 -6.89 -12.99
C GLY A 151 -11.48 -7.17 -13.55
N PHE A 152 -10.69 -8.06 -12.96
CA PHE A 152 -9.47 -8.55 -13.59
C PHE A 152 -9.76 -9.74 -14.52
N LYS A 153 -9.32 -9.61 -15.78
CA LYS A 153 -9.44 -10.68 -16.78
C LYS A 153 -8.53 -11.87 -16.41
N HIS A 154 -7.31 -11.57 -16.00
CA HIS A 154 -6.35 -12.54 -15.47
C HIS A 154 -5.74 -12.04 -14.19
N SER A 155 -5.54 -12.95 -13.23
CA SER A 155 -4.94 -12.62 -11.93
C SER A 155 -4.16 -13.79 -11.35
N PHE A 156 -2.97 -13.51 -10.82
CA PHE A 156 -2.21 -14.39 -9.93
C PHE A 156 -2.04 -13.70 -8.58
N ALA A 157 -2.79 -14.11 -7.57
CA ALA A 157 -2.98 -13.31 -6.36
C ALA A 157 -2.71 -14.06 -5.06
N LEU A 158 -1.91 -13.46 -4.16
CA LEU A 158 -1.89 -13.76 -2.74
C LEU A 158 -3.09 -13.07 -2.08
N MET A 159 -3.95 -13.85 -1.45
CA MET A 159 -5.23 -13.34 -0.93
C MET A 159 -5.12 -12.64 0.43
N GLU A 160 -4.15 -12.99 1.24
CA GLU A 160 -3.95 -12.51 2.61
C GLU A 160 -3.01 -11.29 2.68
N SER A 161 -2.76 -10.83 3.92
CA SER A 161 -1.93 -9.66 4.22
C SER A 161 -0.46 -9.84 3.87
N GLY A 162 0.04 -11.07 3.79
CA GLY A 162 1.41 -11.42 3.47
C GLY A 162 1.67 -12.90 3.64
N ALA A 163 2.79 -13.37 3.14
CA ALA A 163 3.21 -14.76 3.24
C ALA A 163 4.75 -14.86 3.14
N ASP A 164 5.28 -16.04 3.34
CA ASP A 164 6.66 -16.40 3.00
C ASP A 164 6.93 -16.11 1.51
N ASN A 165 8.11 -15.58 1.19
CA ASN A 165 8.44 -15.19 -0.18
C ASN A 165 8.86 -16.37 -1.08
N TRP A 166 9.08 -17.55 -0.50
CA TRP A 166 9.55 -18.74 -1.19
C TRP A 166 8.50 -19.86 -1.25
N GLU A 167 7.54 -19.87 -0.30
CA GLU A 167 6.59 -20.98 -0.17
C GLU A 167 5.20 -20.51 0.32
N ALA A 168 4.19 -21.37 0.16
CA ALA A 168 2.84 -21.12 0.64
C ALA A 168 2.75 -21.31 2.16
N LYS A 169 3.37 -20.40 2.91
CA LYS A 169 3.45 -20.43 4.37
C LYS A 169 3.03 -19.10 4.97
N HIS A 170 2.07 -19.18 5.88
CA HIS A 170 1.56 -17.97 6.55
C HIS A 170 2.53 -17.47 7.62
N TYR A 171 2.63 -16.15 7.76
CA TYR A 171 3.53 -15.49 8.69
C TYR A 171 2.88 -15.10 10.03
N LEU A 172 1.55 -15.03 10.10
CA LEU A 172 0.82 -14.71 11.33
C LEU A 172 0.27 -15.97 12.00
N PRO A 173 0.26 -16.04 13.36
CA PRO A 173 -0.40 -17.13 14.09
C PRO A 173 -1.88 -17.25 13.71
N GLY A 174 -2.31 -18.47 13.35
CA GLY A 174 -3.69 -18.73 12.92
C GLY A 174 -4.04 -18.30 11.49
N GLY A 175 -3.13 -17.64 10.78
CA GLY A 175 -3.32 -17.14 9.43
C GLY A 175 -3.39 -18.23 8.35
N SER A 176 -3.50 -17.77 7.11
CA SER A 176 -3.44 -18.56 5.88
C SER A 176 -2.44 -17.92 4.91
N ALA A 177 -2.06 -18.66 3.89
CA ALA A 177 -1.31 -18.17 2.74
C ALA A 177 -1.86 -18.90 1.52
N THR A 178 -2.69 -18.21 0.77
CA THR A 178 -3.47 -18.79 -0.33
C THR A 178 -3.19 -18.03 -1.61
N TRP A 179 -2.68 -18.72 -2.63
CA TRP A 179 -2.58 -18.19 -3.96
C TRP A 179 -3.71 -18.69 -4.83
N ILE A 180 -4.26 -17.79 -5.61
CA ILE A 180 -5.26 -18.11 -6.63
C ILE A 180 -4.81 -17.57 -7.98
N GLU A 181 -5.08 -18.33 -9.03
CA GLU A 181 -4.92 -17.88 -10.42
C GLU A 181 -6.28 -17.97 -11.11
N ASP A 182 -6.75 -16.87 -11.67
CA ASP A 182 -8.05 -16.76 -12.37
C ASP A 182 -9.21 -17.34 -11.55
N GLY A 183 -9.25 -17.03 -10.25
CA GLY A 183 -10.31 -17.46 -9.33
C GLY A 183 -10.19 -18.90 -8.80
N LYS A 184 -9.11 -19.62 -9.11
CA LYS A 184 -8.89 -21.00 -8.66
C LYS A 184 -7.62 -21.09 -7.80
N PRO A 185 -7.63 -21.89 -6.74
CA PRO A 185 -6.41 -22.19 -5.99
C PRO A 185 -5.32 -22.74 -6.91
N VAL A 186 -4.09 -22.28 -6.72
CA VAL A 186 -2.92 -22.69 -7.49
C VAL A 186 -1.77 -23.10 -6.55
N GLU A 187 -1.01 -24.11 -6.96
CA GLU A 187 0.25 -24.46 -6.33
C GLU A 187 1.37 -23.54 -6.87
N LEU A 188 2.26 -23.15 -5.99
CA LEU A 188 3.39 -22.30 -6.37
C LEU A 188 4.40 -23.09 -7.22
N PRO A 189 5.01 -22.47 -8.24
CA PRO A 189 6.04 -23.13 -9.03
C PRO A 189 7.28 -23.48 -8.17
N ALA A 190 8.02 -24.51 -8.55
CA ALA A 190 9.16 -25.01 -7.79
C ALA A 190 10.28 -23.95 -7.58
N ASN A 191 10.40 -22.98 -8.47
CA ASN A 191 11.36 -21.88 -8.41
C ASN A 191 10.67 -20.57 -7.98
N PHE A 192 9.61 -20.64 -7.19
CA PHE A 192 8.87 -19.47 -6.74
C PHE A 192 9.77 -18.58 -5.87
N TYR A 193 9.84 -17.31 -6.25
CA TYR A 193 10.18 -16.19 -5.40
C TYR A 193 9.20 -15.05 -5.73
N SER A 194 8.54 -14.51 -4.73
CA SER A 194 7.34 -13.68 -4.92
C SER A 194 7.54 -12.56 -5.94
N SER A 195 8.55 -11.68 -5.76
CA SER A 195 8.78 -10.52 -6.62
C SER A 195 9.06 -10.92 -8.07
N PHE A 196 9.88 -11.97 -8.29
CA PHE A 196 10.20 -12.42 -9.64
C PHE A 196 8.99 -13.05 -10.33
N THR A 197 8.28 -13.92 -9.60
CA THR A 197 7.11 -14.61 -10.15
C THR A 197 5.98 -13.63 -10.49
N TYR A 198 5.75 -12.60 -9.66
CA TYR A 198 4.70 -11.61 -9.95
C TYR A 198 5.01 -10.82 -11.22
N ALA A 199 6.26 -10.38 -11.41
CA ALA A 199 6.67 -9.71 -12.65
C ALA A 199 6.50 -10.63 -13.88
N ASP A 200 6.89 -11.90 -13.77
CA ASP A 200 6.77 -12.88 -14.86
C ASP A 200 5.32 -13.18 -15.21
N LYS A 201 4.45 -13.34 -14.23
CA LYS A 201 3.01 -13.54 -14.44
C LYS A 201 2.38 -12.34 -15.13
N LEU A 202 2.68 -11.11 -14.67
CA LEU A 202 2.15 -9.90 -15.30
C LEU A 202 2.61 -9.76 -16.74
N ILE A 203 3.90 -9.98 -17.04
CA ILE A 203 4.45 -9.99 -18.41
C ILE A 203 3.72 -11.03 -19.27
N SER A 204 3.56 -12.24 -18.76
CA SER A 204 2.86 -13.32 -19.49
C SER A 204 1.41 -12.93 -19.84
N TYR A 205 0.68 -12.28 -18.93
CA TYR A 205 -0.69 -11.84 -19.20
C TYR A 205 -0.74 -10.69 -20.23
N ILE A 206 0.18 -9.72 -20.13
CA ILE A 206 0.27 -8.62 -21.10
C ILE A 206 0.59 -9.17 -22.50
N ASP A 207 1.58 -10.07 -22.59
CA ASP A 207 1.97 -10.69 -23.86
C ASP A 207 0.86 -11.50 -24.50
N GLY A 208 0.18 -12.32 -23.70
CA GLY A 208 -0.98 -13.12 -24.16
C GLY A 208 -2.14 -12.27 -24.70
N GLY A 209 -2.35 -11.07 -24.15
CA GLY A 209 -3.39 -10.14 -24.62
C GLY A 209 -2.98 -9.20 -25.76
N ARG A 210 -1.70 -9.15 -26.12
CA ARG A 210 -1.16 -8.15 -27.07
C ARG A 210 -1.80 -8.20 -28.45
N SER A 211 -2.10 -9.41 -28.94
CA SER A 211 -2.73 -9.61 -30.26
C SER A 211 -4.16 -9.07 -30.36
N GLU A 212 -4.83 -8.78 -29.24
CA GLU A 212 -6.17 -8.20 -29.22
C GLU A 212 -6.18 -6.71 -29.61
N GLY A 213 -5.03 -6.04 -29.64
CA GLY A 213 -4.92 -4.62 -29.99
C GLY A 213 -5.62 -3.67 -28.99
N LYS A 214 -5.94 -4.15 -27.79
CA LYS A 214 -6.57 -3.39 -26.72
C LYS A 214 -5.51 -2.81 -25.76
N PRO A 215 -5.76 -1.63 -25.17
CA PRO A 215 -4.92 -1.17 -24.07
C PRO A 215 -5.05 -2.11 -22.86
N PHE A 216 -4.05 -2.15 -22.00
CA PHE A 216 -4.10 -2.91 -20.77
C PHE A 216 -4.07 -2.03 -19.50
N PHE A 217 -4.67 -2.54 -18.44
CA PHE A 217 -4.45 -2.13 -17.07
C PHE A 217 -3.72 -3.27 -16.33
N GLY A 218 -2.48 -3.06 -15.92
CA GLY A 218 -1.68 -3.99 -15.14
C GLY A 218 -1.54 -3.50 -13.69
N TYR A 219 -1.93 -4.33 -12.73
CA TYR A 219 -1.74 -4.09 -11.30
C TYR A 219 -0.67 -5.04 -10.77
N LEU A 220 0.55 -4.52 -10.58
CA LEU A 220 1.68 -5.24 -10.00
C LEU A 220 1.79 -4.89 -8.52
N ALA A 221 1.25 -5.75 -7.68
CA ALA A 221 1.14 -5.53 -6.25
C ALA A 221 2.12 -6.42 -5.49
N PHE A 222 3.34 -5.93 -5.29
CA PHE A 222 4.35 -6.68 -4.54
C PHE A 222 3.90 -6.93 -3.10
N GLN A 223 4.35 -8.04 -2.52
CA GLN A 223 4.40 -8.21 -1.07
C GLN A 223 5.76 -7.76 -0.50
N ALA A 224 6.74 -7.48 -1.35
CA ALA A 224 7.96 -6.80 -0.95
C ALA A 224 7.64 -5.32 -0.65
N VAL A 225 8.13 -4.76 0.44
CA VAL A 225 9.14 -5.29 1.36
C VAL A 225 8.55 -5.71 2.72
N HIS A 226 7.29 -6.11 2.77
CA HIS A 226 6.62 -6.58 3.99
C HIS A 226 7.30 -7.83 4.57
N ALA A 227 7.35 -7.94 5.89
CA ALA A 227 7.87 -9.13 6.57
C ALA A 227 7.03 -10.40 6.26
N PRO A 228 7.65 -11.60 6.17
CA PRO A 228 9.04 -11.90 6.45
C PRO A 228 10.00 -11.34 5.40
N HIS A 229 11.07 -10.66 5.85
CA HIS A 229 12.10 -10.22 4.92
C HIS A 229 12.93 -11.41 4.48
N GLN A 230 12.86 -11.70 3.20
CA GLN A 230 13.50 -12.86 2.57
C GLN A 230 13.90 -12.49 1.15
N VAL A 231 15.13 -12.85 0.75
CA VAL A 231 15.67 -12.56 -0.58
C VAL A 231 16.86 -13.47 -0.85
N PRO A 232 17.20 -13.79 -2.13
CA PRO A 232 18.41 -14.52 -2.45
C PRO A 232 19.68 -13.84 -1.89
N GLU A 233 20.65 -14.65 -1.45
CA GLU A 233 21.84 -14.20 -0.71
C GLU A 233 22.65 -13.15 -1.46
N GLU A 234 22.77 -13.26 -2.79
CA GLU A 234 23.51 -12.31 -3.63
C GLU A 234 23.02 -10.86 -3.52
N TYR A 235 21.76 -10.66 -3.15
CA TYR A 235 21.23 -9.32 -2.88
C TYR A 235 21.62 -8.81 -1.50
N ILE A 236 21.74 -9.72 -0.51
CA ILE A 236 22.11 -9.35 0.86
C ILE A 236 23.59 -8.96 0.93
N ASP A 237 24.45 -9.71 0.24
CA ASP A 237 25.91 -9.50 0.22
C ASP A 237 26.29 -8.07 -0.21
N ARG A 238 25.52 -7.46 -1.11
CA ARG A 238 25.73 -6.07 -1.55
C ARG A 238 25.66 -5.07 -0.40
N TYR A 239 24.85 -5.33 0.59
CA TYR A 239 24.61 -4.46 1.73
C TYR A 239 25.36 -4.88 3.00
N ALA A 240 26.21 -5.90 2.91
CA ALA A 240 27.08 -6.29 4.00
C ALA A 240 27.90 -5.08 4.49
N LYS A 241 27.87 -4.82 5.78
CA LYS A 241 28.54 -3.68 6.47
C LYS A 241 27.95 -2.28 6.19
N MET A 242 27.02 -2.11 5.26
CA MET A 242 26.42 -0.80 4.98
C MET A 242 25.66 -0.21 6.17
N TYR A 243 25.18 -1.07 7.06
CA TYR A 243 24.31 -0.71 8.19
C TYR A 243 24.99 -0.85 9.56
N ASP A 244 26.32 -1.04 9.59
CA ASP A 244 27.08 -1.24 10.83
C ASP A 244 27.07 0.00 11.74
N ASP A 245 26.93 1.22 11.15
CA ASP A 245 26.86 2.48 11.90
C ASP A 245 25.46 2.75 12.50
N GLY A 246 24.46 1.93 12.17
CA GLY A 246 23.12 1.93 12.74
C GLY A 246 22.13 2.90 12.12
N TRP A 247 20.92 2.86 12.66
CA TRP A 247 19.76 3.56 12.10
C TRP A 247 19.82 5.09 12.18
N ASP A 248 20.45 5.66 13.23
CA ASP A 248 20.56 7.11 13.35
C ASP A 248 21.50 7.69 12.31
N ALA A 249 22.63 7.01 12.03
CA ALA A 249 23.57 7.39 11.00
C ALA A 249 22.94 7.30 9.61
N ILE A 250 22.19 6.24 9.33
CA ILE A 250 21.46 6.06 8.06
C ILE A 250 20.37 7.13 7.91
N ARG A 251 19.58 7.39 8.96
CA ARG A 251 18.54 8.42 8.94
C ARG A 251 19.13 9.80 8.65
N GLU A 252 20.19 10.18 9.32
CA GLU A 252 20.87 11.45 9.09
C GLU A 252 21.40 11.53 7.65
N ALA A 253 22.07 10.50 7.16
CA ALA A 253 22.59 10.47 5.79
C ALA A 253 21.46 10.56 4.74
N ARG A 254 20.32 9.92 4.95
CA ARG A 254 19.13 10.03 4.09
C ARG A 254 18.57 11.45 4.09
N TYR A 255 18.44 12.06 5.27
CA TYR A 255 17.94 13.43 5.40
C TYR A 255 18.84 14.44 4.69
N GLN A 256 20.16 14.31 4.87
CA GLN A 256 21.11 15.19 4.18
C GLN A 256 21.02 15.06 2.66
N ARG A 257 20.80 13.86 2.12
CA ARG A 257 20.55 13.68 0.67
C ARG A 257 19.23 14.29 0.23
N GLN A 258 18.17 14.20 1.04
CA GLN A 258 16.88 14.84 0.76
C GLN A 258 17.01 16.36 0.69
N LEU A 259 17.72 16.99 1.62
CA LEU A 259 18.00 18.41 1.62
C LEU A 259 18.86 18.81 0.42
N ALA A 260 19.98 18.12 0.18
CA ALA A 260 20.91 18.41 -0.92
C ALA A 260 20.24 18.29 -2.31
N SER A 261 19.29 17.37 -2.46
CA SER A 261 18.51 17.20 -3.70
C SER A 261 17.33 18.17 -3.82
N GLY A 262 17.01 18.95 -2.78
CA GLY A 262 15.82 19.80 -2.73
C GLY A 262 14.50 19.02 -2.74
N LEU A 263 14.52 17.75 -2.29
CA LEU A 263 13.31 16.91 -2.17
C LEU A 263 12.35 17.46 -1.12
N LEU A 264 12.89 17.98 -0.04
CA LEU A 264 12.18 18.60 1.07
C LEU A 264 12.79 19.95 1.41
N PRO A 265 12.00 20.90 1.95
CA PRO A 265 12.52 22.17 2.43
C PRO A 265 13.45 21.94 3.63
N ASP A 266 14.52 22.74 3.73
CA ASP A 266 15.33 22.80 4.93
C ASP A 266 14.57 23.62 6.01
N THR A 267 14.17 22.94 7.07
CA THR A 267 13.48 23.56 8.20
C THR A 267 14.43 23.94 9.33
N GLY A 268 15.72 23.64 9.20
CA GLY A 268 16.72 23.79 10.28
C GLY A 268 16.58 22.72 11.40
N GLU A 269 15.68 21.77 11.25
CA GLU A 269 15.45 20.69 12.23
C GLU A 269 16.37 19.49 11.99
N ASN A 270 16.74 18.82 13.05
CA ASN A 270 17.49 17.57 12.96
C ASN A 270 16.58 16.41 12.57
N ALA A 271 17.02 15.52 11.69
CA ALA A 271 16.29 14.31 11.37
C ALA A 271 16.24 13.33 12.53
N VAL A 272 17.35 13.22 13.28
CA VAL A 272 17.48 12.32 14.42
C VAL A 272 16.89 12.95 15.69
N THR A 273 16.08 12.20 16.39
CA THR A 273 15.43 12.59 17.64
C THR A 273 15.18 11.35 18.50
N ASP A 274 15.13 11.54 19.83
CA ASP A 274 14.78 10.48 20.78
C ASP A 274 13.28 10.13 20.79
N ASP A 275 12.46 10.93 20.13
CA ASP A 275 11.04 10.68 19.95
C ASP A 275 10.78 10.08 18.55
N TRP A 276 10.63 8.76 18.50
CA TRP A 276 10.34 8.04 17.26
C TRP A 276 8.85 7.90 16.95
N GLY A 277 8.00 8.39 17.84
CA GLY A 277 6.60 8.07 17.81
C GLY A 277 6.31 6.68 18.37
N THR A 278 5.06 6.44 18.69
CA THR A 278 4.68 5.23 19.40
C THR A 278 3.35 4.68 18.89
N PHE A 279 3.36 3.95 17.80
CA PHE A 279 2.22 3.08 17.52
C PHE A 279 2.17 1.90 18.51
N TYR A 280 3.34 1.44 18.97
CA TYR A 280 3.51 0.28 19.86
C TYR A 280 4.24 0.55 21.15
N ALA A 281 4.24 1.79 21.65
CA ALA A 281 4.84 2.19 22.91
C ALA A 281 6.34 1.83 23.08
N ARG A 282 7.11 1.76 21.99
CA ARG A 282 8.55 1.56 22.07
C ARG A 282 9.27 2.89 21.99
N ARG A 283 10.10 3.14 22.98
CA ARG A 283 10.99 4.28 23.05
C ARG A 283 12.15 4.09 22.08
N HIS A 284 12.80 5.19 21.74
CA HIS A 284 14.11 5.20 21.11
C HIS A 284 15.04 4.17 21.77
N ILE A 285 15.71 3.38 20.92
CA ILE A 285 16.79 2.49 21.34
C ILE A 285 18.06 3.10 20.77
N ASP A 286 18.93 3.60 21.64
CA ASP A 286 20.24 4.08 21.23
C ASP A 286 21.04 2.92 20.64
N TRP A 287 21.46 3.06 19.39
CA TRP A 287 22.29 2.07 18.70
C TRP A 287 23.54 1.71 19.48
N ASN A 288 24.16 2.71 20.15
CA ASN A 288 25.38 2.52 20.90
C ASN A 288 25.17 1.74 22.21
N SER A 289 23.94 1.60 22.68
CA SER A 289 23.60 0.79 23.85
C SER A 289 23.52 -0.71 23.55
N LEU A 290 23.49 -1.10 22.28
CA LEU A 290 23.41 -2.50 21.85
C LEU A 290 24.77 -3.19 21.96
N SER A 291 24.77 -4.49 22.25
CA SER A 291 25.96 -5.33 22.12
C SER A 291 26.40 -5.47 20.65
N ASP A 292 27.66 -5.83 20.43
CA ASP A 292 28.18 -6.04 19.07
C ASP A 292 27.41 -7.12 18.33
N GLU A 293 26.96 -8.17 19.01
CA GLU A 293 26.13 -9.24 18.44
C GLU A 293 24.75 -8.71 18.01
N GLU A 294 24.10 -7.90 18.85
CA GLU A 294 22.82 -7.26 18.53
C GLU A 294 22.96 -6.28 17.36
N LYS A 295 24.01 -5.46 17.33
CA LYS A 295 24.31 -4.56 16.20
C LYS A 295 24.47 -5.34 14.91
N ALA A 296 25.29 -6.38 14.90
CA ALA A 296 25.49 -7.23 13.71
C ALA A 296 24.15 -7.86 13.25
N TYR A 297 23.36 -8.38 14.19
CA TYR A 297 22.04 -8.95 13.89
C TYR A 297 21.09 -7.92 13.27
N ARG A 298 21.02 -6.71 13.85
CA ARG A 298 20.16 -5.63 13.34
C ARG A 298 20.63 -5.10 12.00
N ALA A 299 21.95 -4.95 11.79
CA ALA A 299 22.53 -4.58 10.50
C ALA A 299 22.20 -5.60 9.41
N ARG A 300 22.33 -6.91 9.71
CA ARG A 300 21.94 -8.00 8.79
C ARG A 300 20.46 -7.95 8.46
N GLN A 301 19.56 -7.66 9.41
CA GLN A 301 18.13 -7.51 9.15
C GLN A 301 17.85 -6.40 8.13
N MET A 302 18.53 -5.25 8.25
CA MET A 302 18.38 -4.16 7.28
C MET A 302 19.00 -4.50 5.92
N ALA A 303 20.13 -5.24 5.89
CA ALA A 303 20.70 -5.72 4.64
C ALA A 303 19.74 -6.65 3.88
N VAL A 304 19.02 -7.53 4.57
CA VAL A 304 17.98 -8.38 3.98
C VAL A 304 16.84 -7.54 3.41
N PHE A 305 16.36 -6.53 4.16
CA PHE A 305 15.32 -5.60 3.69
C PHE A 305 15.77 -4.85 2.44
N ALA A 306 16.98 -4.29 2.45
CA ALA A 306 17.54 -3.56 1.32
C ALA A 306 17.69 -4.46 0.07
N GLY A 307 18.18 -5.70 0.27
CA GLY A 307 18.24 -6.68 -0.81
C GLY A 307 16.86 -7.02 -1.38
N MET A 308 15.82 -7.12 -0.52
CA MET A 308 14.45 -7.37 -0.95
C MET A 308 13.87 -6.19 -1.76
N ALA A 309 14.18 -4.95 -1.37
CA ALA A 309 13.80 -3.75 -2.12
C ALA A 309 14.52 -3.69 -3.49
N GLU A 310 15.80 -4.05 -3.56
CA GLU A 310 16.53 -4.15 -4.81
C GLU A 310 15.98 -5.25 -5.74
N ALA A 311 15.63 -6.42 -5.21
CA ALA A 311 15.02 -7.50 -5.99
C ALA A 311 13.65 -7.10 -6.56
N MET A 312 12.88 -6.29 -5.80
CA MET A 312 11.65 -5.66 -6.29
C MET A 312 11.96 -4.67 -7.41
N ASP A 313 12.93 -3.78 -7.26
CA ASP A 313 13.35 -2.84 -8.29
C ASP A 313 13.75 -3.53 -9.60
N GLN A 314 14.52 -4.62 -9.50
CA GLN A 314 14.92 -5.41 -10.68
C GLN A 314 13.70 -6.04 -11.36
N SER A 315 12.70 -6.47 -10.57
CA SER A 315 11.44 -7.01 -11.09
C SER A 315 10.64 -5.94 -11.83
N VAL A 316 10.59 -4.71 -11.30
CA VAL A 316 10.03 -3.53 -12.00
C VAL A 316 10.79 -3.28 -13.30
N GLY A 317 12.12 -3.27 -13.25
CA GLY A 317 12.99 -3.12 -14.43
C GLY A 317 12.74 -4.16 -15.51
N LYS A 318 12.43 -5.40 -15.12
CA LYS A 318 12.09 -6.48 -16.06
C LYS A 318 10.80 -6.16 -16.83
N VAL A 319 9.76 -5.69 -16.14
CA VAL A 319 8.49 -5.28 -16.77
C VAL A 319 8.71 -4.08 -17.70
N ILE A 320 9.47 -3.07 -17.26
CA ILE A 320 9.78 -1.88 -18.08
C ILE A 320 10.54 -2.28 -19.36
N ARG A 321 11.54 -3.15 -19.26
CA ARG A 321 12.26 -3.65 -20.43
C ARG A 321 11.34 -4.35 -21.41
N TYR A 322 10.47 -5.23 -20.93
CA TYR A 322 9.50 -5.91 -21.76
C TYR A 322 8.59 -4.90 -22.51
N LEU A 323 8.12 -3.85 -21.84
CA LEU A 323 7.31 -2.79 -22.47
C LEU A 323 8.10 -2.03 -23.54
N LYS A 324 9.40 -1.76 -23.32
CA LYS A 324 10.29 -1.13 -24.30
C LYS A 324 10.53 -2.02 -25.51
N GLU A 325 10.85 -3.29 -25.29
CA GLU A 325 11.13 -4.29 -26.34
C GLU A 325 9.89 -4.56 -27.22
N THR A 326 8.71 -4.43 -26.65
CA THR A 326 7.44 -4.64 -27.37
C THR A 326 6.82 -3.34 -27.93
N GLY A 327 7.50 -2.20 -27.78
CA GLY A 327 7.06 -0.90 -28.29
C GLY A 327 5.84 -0.33 -27.57
N GLN A 328 5.56 -0.77 -26.34
CA GLN A 328 4.40 -0.33 -25.55
C GLN A 328 4.73 0.77 -24.54
N TYR A 329 6.03 0.95 -24.21
CA TYR A 329 6.49 1.83 -23.12
C TYR A 329 6.02 3.28 -23.30
N ASP A 330 6.19 3.86 -24.48
CA ASP A 330 5.87 5.28 -24.74
C ASP A 330 4.37 5.58 -24.60
N ASN A 331 3.51 4.59 -24.81
CA ASN A 331 2.07 4.71 -24.59
C ASN A 331 1.62 4.04 -23.27
N THR A 332 2.47 3.94 -22.27
CA THR A 332 2.11 3.39 -20.96
C THR A 332 2.28 4.44 -19.87
N LEU A 333 1.19 4.74 -19.14
CA LEU A 333 1.25 5.50 -17.89
C LEU A 333 1.68 4.55 -16.78
N ILE A 334 2.82 4.81 -16.15
CA ILE A 334 3.38 4.00 -15.07
C ILE A 334 3.27 4.78 -13.77
N LEU A 335 2.67 4.16 -12.75
CA LEU A 335 2.64 4.68 -11.38
C LEU A 335 3.38 3.69 -10.48
N PHE A 336 4.25 4.22 -9.62
CA PHE A 336 4.86 3.47 -8.52
C PHE A 336 4.53 4.15 -7.19
N MET A 337 4.05 3.38 -6.20
CA MET A 337 3.77 3.88 -4.85
C MET A 337 3.94 2.80 -3.79
N SER A 338 4.00 3.20 -2.50
CA SER A 338 3.82 2.29 -1.37
C SER A 338 2.38 2.34 -0.85
N ASP A 339 1.92 1.29 -0.19
CA ASP A 339 0.58 1.24 0.40
C ASP A 339 0.50 1.80 1.83
N ASN A 340 1.60 1.93 2.53
CA ASN A 340 1.77 2.64 3.80
C ASN A 340 3.25 2.88 4.08
N GLY A 341 3.57 3.58 5.16
CA GLY A 341 4.95 3.74 5.61
C GLY A 341 5.54 2.45 6.18
N GLY A 342 6.85 2.49 6.46
CA GLY A 342 7.63 1.35 6.96
C GLY A 342 7.11 0.80 8.28
N GLU A 343 7.22 -0.51 8.47
CA GLU A 343 6.64 -1.28 9.58
C GLU A 343 7.62 -1.42 10.76
N SER A 344 7.21 -1.00 11.94
CA SER A 344 8.05 -1.04 13.14
C SER A 344 7.89 -2.27 14.01
N THR A 345 6.94 -3.14 13.70
CA THR A 345 6.57 -4.26 14.58
C THR A 345 7.64 -5.32 14.64
N VAL A 346 7.80 -5.90 15.83
CA VAL A 346 8.61 -7.09 16.07
C VAL A 346 7.67 -8.24 16.45
N LEU A 347 7.16 -8.94 15.45
CA LEU A 347 6.19 -10.03 15.62
C LEU A 347 6.76 -11.22 16.40
N ARG A 348 8.07 -11.46 16.31
CA ARG A 348 8.77 -12.48 17.10
C ARG A 348 8.64 -12.25 18.61
N GLU A 349 8.51 -11.01 19.04
CA GLU A 349 8.29 -10.70 20.46
C GLU A 349 6.80 -10.83 20.85
N VAL A 350 5.90 -10.67 19.89
CA VAL A 350 4.45 -10.82 20.08
C VAL A 350 4.05 -12.29 20.23
N ALA A 351 4.66 -13.18 19.42
CA ALA A 351 4.34 -14.62 19.39
C ALA A 351 5.61 -15.50 19.32
N PRO A 352 6.52 -15.43 20.31
CA PRO A 352 7.85 -16.02 20.23
C PRO A 352 7.84 -17.54 19.98
N LEU A 353 6.91 -18.27 20.58
CA LEU A 353 6.82 -19.71 20.39
C LEU A 353 6.44 -20.09 18.95
N PHE A 354 5.52 -19.33 18.34
CA PHE A 354 5.10 -19.56 16.96
C PHE A 354 6.28 -19.42 16.00
N TYR A 355 7.04 -18.32 16.10
CA TYR A 355 8.17 -18.06 15.20
C TYR A 355 9.31 -19.06 15.40
N ARG A 356 9.66 -19.38 16.67
CA ARG A 356 10.69 -20.39 16.97
C ARG A 356 10.35 -21.79 16.45
N LEU A 357 9.07 -22.17 16.41
CA LEU A 357 8.67 -23.48 15.92
C LEU A 357 8.48 -23.56 14.41
N ARG A 358 8.28 -22.42 13.75
CA ARG A 358 7.93 -22.39 12.32
C ARG A 358 9.01 -21.86 11.41
N TYR A 359 9.90 -21.02 11.93
CA TYR A 359 10.90 -20.31 11.16
C TYR A 359 12.28 -20.41 11.79
N ASN A 360 13.31 -20.37 10.95
CA ASN A 360 14.67 -20.14 11.41
C ASN A 360 14.91 -18.63 11.57
N THR A 361 15.41 -18.22 12.73
CA THR A 361 15.71 -16.82 13.04
C THR A 361 17.18 -16.62 13.37
N ASP A 362 18.04 -17.62 13.12
CA ASP A 362 19.48 -17.53 13.34
C ASP A 362 20.10 -16.54 12.35
N TYR A 363 21.16 -15.87 12.77
CA TYR A 363 21.86 -14.84 12.01
C TYR A 363 22.20 -15.27 10.55
N ASP A 364 22.81 -16.43 10.39
CA ASP A 364 23.23 -16.96 9.09
C ASP A 364 22.06 -17.40 8.19
N ALA A 365 20.87 -17.58 8.77
CA ALA A 365 19.68 -17.97 8.04
C ALA A 365 18.85 -16.79 7.55
N LEU A 366 19.10 -15.58 8.07
CA LEU A 366 18.26 -14.41 7.75
C LEU A 366 18.26 -14.14 6.24
N GLY A 367 17.08 -14.08 5.65
CA GLY A 367 16.83 -13.88 4.22
C GLY A 367 16.59 -15.18 3.45
N ALA A 368 17.12 -16.32 3.89
CA ALA A 368 17.02 -17.61 3.22
C ALA A 368 15.58 -18.19 3.28
N PRO A 369 15.25 -19.16 2.41
CA PRO A 369 14.01 -19.93 2.51
C PRO A 369 13.78 -20.50 3.91
N GLY A 370 12.55 -20.37 4.43
CA GLY A 370 12.20 -20.85 5.77
C GLY A 370 12.69 -19.99 6.93
N SER A 371 13.43 -18.90 6.67
CA SER A 371 13.79 -17.91 7.69
C SER A 371 12.68 -16.91 7.97
N TYR A 372 12.79 -16.19 9.09
CA TYR A 372 11.96 -15.04 9.41
C TYR A 372 12.83 -13.86 9.83
N SER A 373 12.72 -12.78 9.11
CA SER A 373 13.36 -11.52 9.42
C SER A 373 12.32 -10.38 9.40
N GLU A 374 12.51 -9.44 10.30
CA GLU A 374 11.79 -8.17 10.42
C GLU A 374 12.75 -7.14 11.03
N TYR A 375 12.75 -5.91 10.55
CA TYR A 375 13.81 -4.97 10.92
C TYR A 375 13.54 -4.14 12.18
N GLY A 376 12.26 -4.03 12.59
CA GLY A 376 11.87 -3.40 13.85
C GLY A 376 11.93 -1.87 13.84
N PRO A 377 11.68 -1.21 14.99
CA PRO A 377 11.40 0.22 15.06
C PRO A 377 12.58 1.12 14.67
N GLY A 378 13.83 0.75 14.95
CA GLY A 378 14.99 1.56 14.61
C GLY A 378 15.15 1.72 13.09
N TRP A 379 15.06 0.63 12.36
CA TRP A 379 15.15 0.68 10.89
C TRP A 379 13.87 1.25 10.24
N ALA A 380 12.68 1.00 10.82
CA ALA A 380 11.46 1.66 10.36
C ALA A 380 11.54 3.19 10.51
N TYR A 381 12.18 3.67 11.58
CA TYR A 381 12.46 5.08 11.78
C TYR A 381 13.40 5.64 10.71
N ALA A 382 14.44 4.89 10.31
CA ALA A 382 15.30 5.25 9.19
C ALA A 382 14.56 5.19 7.85
N SER A 383 13.73 4.16 7.60
CA SER A 383 12.93 4.00 6.37
C SER A 383 11.95 5.15 6.14
N ASN A 384 11.37 5.71 7.20
CA ASN A 384 10.40 6.81 7.11
C ASN A 384 11.04 8.21 7.15
N THR A 385 12.36 8.31 7.01
CA THR A 385 13.08 9.61 7.05
C THR A 385 12.44 10.64 6.09
N PRO A 386 12.19 11.89 6.55
CA PRO A 386 12.46 12.42 7.88
C PRO A 386 11.25 12.37 8.81
N PHE A 387 10.15 11.75 8.38
CA PHE A 387 8.85 11.82 9.02
C PHE A 387 8.80 11.10 10.37
N TYR A 388 7.85 11.55 11.17
CA TYR A 388 7.57 11.03 12.50
C TYR A 388 6.69 9.77 12.42
N SER A 389 6.99 8.77 13.26
CA SER A 389 6.21 7.54 13.44
C SER A 389 6.28 6.55 12.24
N TYR A 390 5.35 5.59 12.17
CA TYR A 390 5.41 4.38 11.34
C TYR A 390 4.03 3.96 10.87
N LYS A 391 3.95 2.90 10.03
CA LYS A 391 2.73 2.16 9.69
C LYS A 391 1.78 2.03 10.88
N GLY A 392 0.50 2.21 10.65
CA GLY A 392 -0.56 2.20 11.66
C GLY A 392 -0.78 3.54 12.35
N SER A 393 0.11 4.52 12.18
CA SER A 393 0.03 5.84 12.79
C SER A 393 -0.55 6.89 11.83
N PRO A 394 -1.39 7.83 12.30
CA PRO A 394 -1.91 8.93 11.49
C PRO A 394 -0.88 10.03 11.21
N PHE A 395 0.32 9.94 11.77
CA PHE A 395 1.43 10.82 11.44
C PHE A 395 2.03 10.51 10.07
N SER A 396 2.83 11.44 9.56
CA SER A 396 3.37 11.35 8.20
C SER A 396 4.22 10.10 7.95
N GLY A 397 4.98 9.61 8.93
CA GLY A 397 5.74 8.35 8.79
C GLY A 397 4.88 7.11 8.55
N GLY A 398 3.59 7.13 8.94
CA GLY A 398 2.65 6.05 8.64
C GLY A 398 1.91 6.21 7.31
N MET A 399 1.73 7.45 6.84
CA MET A 399 0.78 7.78 5.78
C MET A 399 1.38 8.47 4.56
N ARG A 400 2.51 9.17 4.68
CA ARG A 400 3.16 9.88 3.58
C ARG A 400 4.17 8.96 2.92
N VAL A 401 3.91 8.63 1.65
CA VAL A 401 4.63 7.60 0.90
C VAL A 401 5.18 8.13 -0.43
N PRO A 402 6.16 7.46 -1.03
CA PRO A 402 6.58 7.76 -2.40
C PRO A 402 5.41 7.56 -3.38
N LEU A 403 5.24 8.51 -4.31
CA LEU A 403 4.46 8.32 -5.53
C LEU A 403 5.26 8.89 -6.70
N ILE A 404 5.49 8.07 -7.70
CA ILE A 404 6.13 8.45 -8.97
C ILE A 404 5.14 8.17 -10.09
N VAL A 405 4.94 9.14 -10.99
CA VAL A 405 4.09 8.98 -12.18
C VAL A 405 4.90 9.31 -13.42
N SER A 406 5.01 8.39 -14.35
CA SER A 406 5.80 8.55 -15.57
C SER A 406 5.03 8.10 -16.81
N GLN A 407 5.04 8.94 -17.84
CA GLN A 407 4.65 8.59 -19.21
C GLN A 407 5.37 9.53 -20.18
N PRO A 408 6.19 9.02 -21.10
CA PRO A 408 6.85 9.84 -22.11
C PRO A 408 5.87 10.73 -22.88
N GLY A 409 6.20 12.01 -23.02
CA GLY A 409 5.41 12.98 -23.78
C GLY A 409 4.09 13.44 -23.13
N ARG A 410 3.68 12.89 -22.00
CA ARG A 410 2.48 13.33 -21.25
C ARG A 410 2.82 13.91 -19.88
N VAL A 411 3.72 13.28 -19.15
CA VAL A 411 4.19 13.74 -17.83
C VAL A 411 5.55 14.41 -18.02
N ALA A 412 5.73 15.60 -17.42
CA ALA A 412 6.99 16.33 -17.52
C ALA A 412 8.11 15.58 -16.78
N ALA A 413 9.19 15.26 -17.50
CA ALA A 413 10.31 14.50 -16.96
C ALA A 413 11.08 15.29 -15.91
N GLY A 414 11.54 14.60 -14.86
CA GLY A 414 12.39 15.15 -13.80
C GLY A 414 11.75 16.25 -12.97
N THR A 415 10.43 16.31 -12.93
CA THR A 415 9.68 17.30 -12.15
C THR A 415 9.28 16.78 -10.79
N ARG A 416 9.04 17.70 -9.85
CA ARG A 416 8.56 17.41 -8.48
C ARG A 416 7.36 18.26 -8.14
N THR A 417 6.51 17.73 -7.27
CA THR A 417 5.38 18.49 -6.72
C THR A 417 5.23 18.21 -5.24
N ASN A 418 4.90 19.25 -4.48
CA ASN A 418 4.47 19.16 -3.09
C ASN A 418 2.95 19.31 -2.95
N SER A 419 2.21 19.30 -4.06
CA SER A 419 0.75 19.29 -4.03
C SER A 419 0.27 18.11 -3.21
N PHE A 420 -0.64 18.36 -2.26
CA PHE A 420 -1.30 17.31 -1.52
C PHE A 420 -2.04 16.38 -2.49
N GLY A 421 -1.85 15.08 -2.33
CA GLY A 421 -2.61 14.04 -3.01
C GLY A 421 -2.97 12.93 -2.03
N TYR A 422 -4.08 12.28 -2.27
CA TYR A 422 -4.55 11.19 -1.43
C TYR A 422 -4.87 9.95 -2.26
N VAL A 423 -4.76 8.76 -1.69
CA VAL A 423 -4.90 7.49 -2.42
C VAL A 423 -6.22 7.36 -3.19
N THR A 424 -7.29 8.00 -2.73
CA THR A 424 -8.58 8.03 -3.45
C THR A 424 -8.51 8.73 -4.81
N ASP A 425 -7.48 9.56 -5.07
CA ASP A 425 -7.30 10.32 -6.29
C ASP A 425 -6.76 9.48 -7.45
N ILE A 426 -6.17 8.32 -7.15
CA ILE A 426 -5.60 7.43 -8.18
C ILE A 426 -6.70 6.92 -9.12
N THR A 427 -7.79 6.37 -8.59
CA THR A 427 -8.89 5.83 -9.42
C THR A 427 -9.47 6.86 -10.38
N PRO A 428 -9.93 8.07 -9.97
CA PRO A 428 -10.44 9.07 -10.91
C PRO A 428 -9.37 9.56 -11.89
N THR A 429 -8.10 9.64 -11.49
CA THR A 429 -6.99 9.98 -12.39
C THR A 429 -6.83 8.97 -13.52
N LEU A 430 -6.80 7.69 -13.18
CA LEU A 430 -6.63 6.63 -14.18
C LEU A 430 -7.83 6.52 -15.13
N LEU A 431 -9.04 6.71 -14.62
CA LEU A 431 -10.25 6.79 -15.47
C LEU A 431 -10.21 7.99 -16.42
N ASP A 432 -9.83 9.18 -15.92
CA ASP A 432 -9.73 10.39 -16.71
C ASP A 432 -8.64 10.27 -17.81
N VAL A 433 -7.47 9.74 -17.48
CA VAL A 433 -6.40 9.46 -18.45
C VAL A 433 -6.85 8.43 -19.50
N ALA A 434 -7.62 7.43 -19.10
CA ALA A 434 -8.21 6.43 -19.99
C ALA A 434 -9.38 6.95 -20.81
N GLY A 435 -9.88 8.17 -20.54
CA GLY A 435 -11.08 8.72 -21.19
C GLY A 435 -12.35 7.93 -20.82
N VAL A 436 -12.42 7.43 -19.58
CA VAL A 436 -13.55 6.66 -19.05
C VAL A 436 -14.32 7.52 -18.06
N ALA A 437 -15.62 7.67 -18.30
CA ALA A 437 -16.47 8.44 -17.39
C ALA A 437 -16.61 7.73 -16.04
N GLN A 438 -16.55 8.51 -14.97
CA GLN A 438 -16.83 8.00 -13.63
C GLN A 438 -18.32 7.65 -13.51
N PRO A 439 -18.68 6.52 -12.85
CA PRO A 439 -20.08 6.27 -12.50
C PRO A 439 -20.50 7.27 -11.42
N GLY A 440 -21.77 7.71 -11.49
CA GLY A 440 -22.37 8.48 -10.39
C GLY A 440 -22.71 7.57 -9.19
N SER A 441 -23.94 7.73 -8.68
CA SER A 441 -24.47 6.89 -7.58
C SER A 441 -25.08 5.57 -8.05
N GLU A 442 -25.02 5.26 -9.35
CA GLU A 442 -25.59 4.03 -9.93
C GLU A 442 -24.64 3.41 -10.94
N TYR A 443 -24.53 2.09 -10.90
CA TYR A 443 -23.77 1.31 -11.87
C TYR A 443 -24.45 -0.02 -12.17
N ARG A 444 -24.81 -0.26 -13.45
CA ARG A 444 -25.52 -1.46 -13.92
C ARG A 444 -26.79 -1.75 -13.13
N GLY A 445 -27.61 -0.72 -12.84
CA GLY A 445 -28.85 -0.83 -12.08
C GLY A 445 -28.70 -1.04 -10.57
N ARG A 446 -27.48 -0.93 -10.05
CA ARG A 446 -27.18 -1.05 -8.62
C ARG A 446 -26.76 0.31 -8.07
N GLN A 447 -27.29 0.68 -6.90
CA GLN A 447 -26.82 1.84 -6.15
C GLN A 447 -25.41 1.59 -5.63
N ILE A 448 -24.53 2.56 -5.83
CA ILE A 448 -23.13 2.51 -5.39
C ILE A 448 -22.71 3.84 -4.75
N ASN A 449 -21.69 3.78 -3.92
CA ASN A 449 -21.01 4.98 -3.44
C ASN A 449 -20.19 5.59 -4.60
N PRO A 450 -20.36 6.87 -4.92
CA PRO A 450 -19.62 7.54 -5.97
C PRO A 450 -18.14 7.66 -5.60
N ILE A 451 -17.29 7.77 -6.61
CA ILE A 451 -15.86 8.06 -6.44
C ILE A 451 -15.71 9.43 -5.74
N MET A 452 -14.87 9.49 -4.72
CA MET A 452 -14.71 10.66 -3.84
C MET A 452 -13.42 11.44 -4.10
N GLY A 453 -12.41 10.79 -4.72
CA GLY A 453 -11.14 11.42 -5.08
C GLY A 453 -11.26 12.39 -6.25
N GLU A 454 -10.22 13.17 -6.49
CA GLU A 454 -10.10 14.08 -7.62
C GLU A 454 -9.03 13.62 -8.61
N SER A 455 -9.21 13.97 -9.90
CA SER A 455 -8.24 13.61 -10.93
C SER A 455 -6.99 14.49 -10.84
N MET A 456 -5.82 13.86 -10.72
CA MET A 456 -4.50 14.50 -10.80
C MET A 456 -4.09 14.83 -12.26
N ARG A 457 -4.90 14.49 -13.26
CA ARG A 457 -4.53 14.66 -14.68
C ARG A 457 -4.12 16.07 -15.03
N GLY A 458 -4.78 17.09 -14.47
CA GLY A 458 -4.43 18.49 -14.67
C GLY A 458 -2.99 18.79 -14.26
N LEU A 459 -2.59 18.28 -13.09
CA LEU A 459 -1.24 18.39 -12.55
C LEU A 459 -0.23 17.58 -13.40
N LEU A 460 -0.56 16.33 -13.74
CA LEU A 460 0.30 15.46 -14.55
C LEU A 460 0.61 16.03 -15.95
N GLU A 461 -0.34 16.76 -16.55
CA GLU A 461 -0.21 17.40 -17.86
C GLU A 461 0.26 18.87 -17.76
N GLY A 462 0.66 19.36 -16.58
CA GLY A 462 1.16 20.72 -16.35
C GLY A 462 0.11 21.83 -16.53
N ARG A 463 -1.18 21.50 -16.45
CA ARG A 463 -2.31 22.45 -16.56
C ARG A 463 -2.78 23.01 -15.22
N SER A 464 -2.33 22.42 -14.11
CA SER A 464 -2.61 22.82 -12.73
C SER A 464 -1.34 22.66 -11.90
N ASP A 465 -1.21 23.43 -10.84
CA ASP A 465 -0.15 23.34 -9.84
C ASP A 465 -0.56 22.52 -8.60
N ARG A 466 -1.85 22.17 -8.50
CA ARG A 466 -2.42 21.43 -7.36
C ARG A 466 -3.48 20.43 -7.81
N VAL A 467 -3.71 19.43 -6.96
CA VAL A 467 -4.78 18.42 -7.13
C VAL A 467 -6.08 18.95 -6.50
N HIS A 468 -6.02 19.41 -5.26
CA HIS A 468 -7.19 19.83 -4.48
C HIS A 468 -7.21 21.33 -4.25
N ASP A 469 -8.42 21.89 -4.12
CA ASP A 469 -8.59 23.24 -3.61
C ASP A 469 -8.13 23.33 -2.15
N ALA A 470 -7.58 24.51 -1.76
CA ALA A 470 -7.07 24.74 -0.41
C ALA A 470 -8.14 24.55 0.68
N GLU A 471 -9.41 24.82 0.37
CA GLU A 471 -10.53 24.69 1.31
C GLU A 471 -11.06 23.24 1.42
N ARG A 472 -10.61 22.34 0.55
CA ARG A 472 -11.03 20.93 0.64
C ARG A 472 -10.53 20.30 1.91
N THR A 473 -11.42 19.64 2.63
CA THR A 473 -11.09 18.87 3.83
C THR A 473 -11.05 17.38 3.49
N THR A 474 -9.92 16.73 3.75
CA THR A 474 -9.74 15.28 3.65
C THR A 474 -9.67 14.70 5.04
N VAL A 475 -10.45 13.66 5.32
CA VAL A 475 -10.54 13.01 6.63
C VAL A 475 -10.13 11.56 6.51
N TYR A 476 -9.33 11.12 7.47
CA TYR A 476 -8.93 9.74 7.67
C TYR A 476 -9.24 9.29 9.10
N GLU A 477 -9.72 8.06 9.24
CA GLU A 477 -9.81 7.34 10.51
C GLU A 477 -9.48 5.87 10.30
N LEU A 478 -8.72 5.29 11.22
CA LEU A 478 -8.52 3.85 11.32
C LEU A 478 -8.13 3.47 12.75
N ALA A 479 -8.85 2.52 13.34
CA ALA A 479 -8.54 1.95 14.65
C ALA A 479 -8.32 3.01 15.75
N GLY A 480 -9.01 4.15 15.64
CA GLY A 480 -8.92 5.29 16.56
C GLY A 480 -7.85 6.32 16.22
N GLY A 481 -7.06 6.09 15.17
CA GLY A 481 -6.14 7.09 14.63
C GLY A 481 -6.83 8.03 13.67
N ILE A 482 -6.71 9.33 13.89
CA ILE A 482 -7.42 10.38 13.16
C ILE A 482 -6.43 11.31 12.51
N ALA A 483 -6.63 11.62 11.22
CA ALA A 483 -5.96 12.72 10.54
C ALA A 483 -6.95 13.51 9.69
N VAL A 484 -6.85 14.84 9.73
CA VAL A 484 -7.70 15.75 8.94
C VAL A 484 -6.81 16.80 8.29
N TRP A 485 -6.87 16.90 6.97
CA TRP A 485 -6.14 17.91 6.20
C TRP A 485 -7.06 18.97 5.65
N ARG A 486 -6.62 20.24 5.70
CA ARG A 486 -7.21 21.36 4.97
C ARG A 486 -6.09 22.35 4.61
N GLY A 487 -5.88 22.57 3.32
CA GLY A 487 -4.74 23.36 2.84
C GLY A 487 -3.42 22.82 3.36
N ASP A 488 -2.63 23.67 3.99
CA ASP A 488 -1.33 23.31 4.57
C ASP A 488 -1.43 22.72 5.99
N TYR A 489 -2.62 22.70 6.57
CA TYR A 489 -2.81 22.24 7.95
C TYR A 489 -3.23 20.78 8.02
N LYS A 490 -2.65 20.08 8.99
CA LYS A 490 -2.99 18.71 9.35
C LYS A 490 -3.30 18.62 10.85
N LEU A 491 -4.51 18.21 11.18
CA LEU A 491 -4.89 17.80 12.52
C LEU A 491 -4.59 16.31 12.68
N VAL A 492 -3.92 15.94 13.77
CA VAL A 492 -3.72 14.56 14.20
C VAL A 492 -4.33 14.38 15.58
N ALA A 493 -5.11 13.31 15.75
CA ALA A 493 -5.73 12.99 17.04
C ALA A 493 -5.83 11.47 17.21
N SER A 494 -6.16 11.05 18.42
CA SER A 494 -6.48 9.66 18.71
C SER A 494 -7.70 9.58 19.63
N SER A 495 -8.64 8.71 19.30
CA SER A 495 -9.79 8.39 20.14
C SER A 495 -9.48 7.34 21.21
N THR A 496 -8.28 6.75 21.20
CA THR A 496 -7.89 5.61 22.05
C THR A 496 -6.54 5.80 22.72
N ASN A 497 -6.25 4.92 23.70
CA ASN A 497 -4.91 4.78 24.28
C ASN A 497 -3.94 3.96 23.39
N ALA A 498 -4.35 3.56 22.19
CA ALA A 498 -3.61 2.66 21.31
C ALA A 498 -2.54 3.37 20.48
N ILE A 499 -2.76 4.63 20.19
CA ILE A 499 -1.77 5.54 19.58
C ILE A 499 -1.33 6.45 20.72
N PRO A 500 -0.04 6.73 20.89
CA PRO A 500 0.54 7.02 22.18
C PRO A 500 -0.37 7.84 23.07
N ALA A 501 -0.69 7.23 24.19
CA ALA A 501 -1.59 7.64 25.24
C ALA A 501 -2.26 9.00 25.01
N ARG A 502 -3.53 9.00 24.55
CA ARG A 502 -4.38 10.18 24.44
C ARG A 502 -3.61 11.46 24.09
N LEU A 503 -3.04 11.47 22.88
CA LEU A 503 -2.67 12.75 22.31
C LEU A 503 -3.99 13.51 22.11
N GLY A 504 -4.18 14.56 22.87
CA GLY A 504 -5.15 15.58 22.51
C GLY A 504 -4.89 15.97 21.05
N PRO A 505 -5.84 16.66 20.40
CA PRO A 505 -5.62 17.11 19.02
C PRO A 505 -4.31 17.87 18.89
N GLN A 506 -3.50 17.49 17.91
CA GLN A 506 -2.27 18.20 17.52
C GLN A 506 -2.47 18.78 16.12
N LEU A 507 -2.08 20.02 15.95
CA LEU A 507 -2.20 20.74 14.67
C LEU A 507 -0.82 21.09 14.14
N PHE A 508 -0.56 20.76 12.88
CA PHE A 508 0.69 21.06 12.20
C PHE A 508 0.44 21.84 10.92
N ASN A 509 1.36 22.75 10.58
CA ASN A 509 1.43 23.33 9.24
C ASN A 509 2.46 22.53 8.43
N THR A 510 2.00 21.59 7.62
CA THR A 510 2.87 20.63 6.91
C THR A 510 3.67 21.23 5.76
N ALA A 511 3.40 22.46 5.35
CA ALA A 511 4.20 23.21 4.38
C ALA A 511 5.49 23.75 5.00
N THR A 512 5.43 24.22 6.26
CA THR A 512 6.56 24.79 6.99
C THR A 512 7.17 23.83 8.00
N ASP A 513 6.40 22.85 8.46
CA ASP A 513 6.78 21.79 9.41
C ASP A 513 6.38 20.41 8.86
N PRO A 514 7.02 19.93 7.79
CA PRO A 514 6.70 18.61 7.23
C PRO A 514 7.07 17.45 8.17
N LEU A 515 7.86 17.71 9.22
CA LEU A 515 8.29 16.74 10.21
C LEU A 515 7.30 16.57 11.36
N GLU A 516 6.25 17.41 11.43
CA GLU A 516 5.19 17.37 12.47
C GLU A 516 5.74 17.51 13.89
N ARG A 517 6.64 18.48 14.11
CA ARG A 517 7.31 18.72 15.40
C ARG A 517 6.71 19.86 16.21
N HIS A 518 6.12 20.83 15.56
CA HIS A 518 5.61 22.04 16.18
C HIS A 518 4.09 22.03 16.27
N ASN A 519 3.57 21.56 17.40
CA ASN A 519 2.13 21.54 17.64
C ASN A 519 1.57 22.97 17.80
N LEU A 520 0.74 23.38 16.86
CA LEU A 520 0.10 24.71 16.80
C LEU A 520 -1.30 24.73 17.40
N ALA A 521 -1.77 23.66 18.05
CA ALA A 521 -3.15 23.52 18.53
C ALA A 521 -3.57 24.62 19.52
N GLU A 522 -2.68 25.02 20.41
CA GLU A 522 -2.93 26.10 21.38
C GLU A 522 -2.97 27.49 20.71
N GLN A 523 -2.28 27.66 19.58
CA GLN A 523 -2.20 28.93 18.83
C GLN A 523 -3.41 29.12 17.90
N HIS A 524 -4.04 28.00 17.45
CA HIS A 524 -5.15 27.99 16.49
C HIS A 524 -6.34 27.14 16.99
N PRO A 525 -6.90 27.41 18.19
CA PRO A 525 -7.96 26.58 18.78
C PRO A 525 -9.24 26.54 17.94
N GLU A 526 -9.56 27.60 17.20
CA GLU A 526 -10.73 27.64 16.31
C GLU A 526 -10.56 26.67 15.14
N LEU A 527 -9.39 26.66 14.47
CA LEU A 527 -9.11 25.74 13.39
C LEU A 527 -9.08 24.28 13.88
N VAL A 528 -8.54 24.01 15.08
CA VAL A 528 -8.61 22.68 15.71
C VAL A 528 -10.06 22.23 15.86
N ASN A 529 -10.92 23.09 16.37
CA ASN A 529 -12.35 22.78 16.55
C ASN A 529 -13.05 22.52 15.21
N GLU A 530 -12.77 23.33 14.18
CA GLU A 530 -13.35 23.15 12.83
C GLU A 530 -12.92 21.81 12.21
N LEU A 531 -11.61 21.48 12.25
CA LEU A 531 -11.10 20.23 11.69
C LEU A 531 -11.60 19.01 12.48
N TYR A 532 -11.70 19.14 13.81
CA TYR A 532 -12.25 18.05 14.63
C TYR A 532 -13.76 17.88 14.39
N GLN A 533 -14.50 18.97 14.13
CA GLN A 533 -15.90 18.89 13.73
C GLN A 533 -16.04 18.19 12.37
N ALA A 534 -15.17 18.49 11.40
CA ALA A 534 -15.17 17.79 10.12
C ALA A 534 -14.96 16.27 10.29
N TYR A 535 -14.12 15.86 11.25
CA TYR A 535 -14.00 14.45 11.64
C TYR A 535 -15.32 13.90 12.22
N ARG A 536 -15.99 14.63 13.11
CA ARG A 536 -17.29 14.19 13.68
C ARG A 536 -18.36 14.04 12.61
N ASP A 537 -18.41 14.98 11.67
CA ASP A 537 -19.34 14.92 10.53
C ASP A 537 -19.03 13.70 9.62
N TYR A 538 -17.74 13.37 9.46
CA TYR A 538 -17.31 12.18 8.75
C TYR A 538 -17.77 10.89 9.47
N VAL A 539 -17.60 10.81 10.79
CA VAL A 539 -18.06 9.69 11.62
C VAL A 539 -19.55 9.45 11.46
N GLU A 540 -20.36 10.52 11.54
CA GLU A 540 -21.81 10.43 11.38
C GLU A 540 -22.20 10.02 9.95
N ARG A 541 -21.63 10.70 8.95
CA ARG A 541 -21.96 10.50 7.53
C ARG A 541 -21.62 9.08 7.03
N TYR A 542 -20.50 8.52 7.47
CA TYR A 542 -19.99 7.23 6.98
C TYR A 542 -20.14 6.10 8.00
N HIS A 543 -20.89 6.36 9.08
CA HIS A 543 -21.20 5.38 10.12
C HIS A 543 -19.96 4.71 10.71
N VAL A 544 -18.93 5.51 10.98
CA VAL A 544 -17.70 5.01 11.59
C VAL A 544 -17.97 4.48 12.97
N ILE A 545 -17.56 3.24 13.22
CA ILE A 545 -17.67 2.60 14.53
C ILE A 545 -16.32 2.75 15.22
N GLU A 546 -16.25 3.74 16.11
CA GLU A 546 -15.04 4.00 16.89
C GLU A 546 -14.70 2.79 17.76
N VAL A 547 -13.42 2.48 17.85
CA VAL A 547 -12.95 1.40 18.72
C VAL A 547 -13.05 1.79 20.19
N PRO A 548 -13.17 0.83 21.14
CA PRO A 548 -13.22 1.14 22.57
C PRO A 548 -11.99 1.93 23.05
N SER A 549 -12.17 2.78 24.07
CA SER A 549 -11.08 3.65 24.58
C SER A 549 -9.87 2.89 25.13
N ASP A 550 -10.06 1.65 25.53
CA ASP A 550 -9.03 0.72 26.00
C ASP A 550 -8.49 -0.22 24.90
N TYR A 551 -8.95 -0.04 23.65
CA TYR A 551 -8.52 -0.84 22.51
C TYR A 551 -7.00 -0.80 22.36
N ARG A 552 -6.42 -1.97 22.06
CA ARG A 552 -5.01 -2.16 21.74
C ARG A 552 -4.88 -3.08 20.54
N ALA A 553 -4.36 -2.58 19.44
CA ALA A 553 -4.26 -3.32 18.18
C ALA A 553 -3.57 -4.68 18.35
N TRP A 554 -2.48 -4.78 19.11
CA TRP A 554 -1.75 -6.04 19.30
C TRP A 554 -2.46 -7.07 20.16
N GLU A 555 -3.16 -6.64 21.18
CA GLU A 555 -4.00 -7.57 21.95
C GLU A 555 -5.14 -8.10 21.06
N GLN A 556 -5.64 -7.24 20.17
CA GLN A 556 -6.66 -7.63 19.20
C GLN A 556 -6.11 -8.60 18.15
N VAL A 557 -4.88 -8.41 17.63
CA VAL A 557 -4.21 -9.37 16.73
C VAL A 557 -4.10 -10.75 17.38
N LYS A 558 -3.64 -10.82 18.63
CA LYS A 558 -3.55 -12.08 19.38
C LYS A 558 -4.91 -12.76 19.54
N LYS A 559 -5.92 -11.96 19.87
CA LYS A 559 -7.30 -12.45 20.06
C LYS A 559 -7.88 -12.96 18.76
N ASN A 560 -7.83 -12.17 17.69
CA ASN A 560 -8.36 -12.53 16.37
C ASN A 560 -7.63 -13.75 15.80
N GLY A 561 -6.30 -13.81 15.91
CA GLY A 561 -5.51 -14.96 15.50
C GLY A 561 -5.88 -16.24 16.25
N ARG A 562 -6.12 -16.16 17.58
CA ARG A 562 -6.60 -17.29 18.37
C ARG A 562 -8.00 -17.75 17.96
N GLU A 563 -8.91 -16.83 17.73
CA GLU A 563 -10.28 -17.13 17.26
C GLU A 563 -10.25 -17.81 15.89
N GLN A 564 -9.45 -17.32 14.95
CA GLN A 564 -9.27 -17.94 13.64
C GLN A 564 -8.65 -19.35 13.74
N PHE A 565 -7.63 -19.52 14.57
CA PHE A 565 -7.02 -20.82 14.81
C PHE A 565 -8.03 -21.82 15.35
N ILE A 566 -8.82 -21.44 16.36
CA ILE A 566 -9.87 -22.29 16.95
C ILE A 566 -10.93 -22.62 15.89
N ALA A 567 -11.39 -21.63 15.12
CA ALA A 567 -12.42 -21.85 14.10
C ALA A 567 -11.95 -22.82 13.01
N LYS A 568 -10.71 -22.66 12.53
CA LYS A 568 -10.10 -23.50 11.50
C LYS A 568 -9.86 -24.94 11.98
N ASN A 569 -9.52 -25.13 13.26
CA ASN A 569 -9.13 -26.43 13.82
C ASN A 569 -10.22 -27.07 14.70
N ARG A 570 -11.45 -26.54 14.72
CA ARG A 570 -12.55 -27.05 15.54
C ARG A 570 -12.70 -28.59 15.51
N PRO A 571 -12.72 -29.27 14.34
CA PRO A 571 -12.86 -30.73 14.30
C PRO A 571 -11.68 -31.45 14.98
N SER A 572 -10.45 -31.02 14.67
CA SER A 572 -9.24 -31.63 15.23
C SER A 572 -9.12 -31.39 16.74
N LEU A 573 -9.48 -30.19 17.22
CA LEU A 573 -9.51 -29.88 18.65
C LEU A 573 -10.57 -30.69 19.41
N ALA A 574 -11.73 -30.90 18.80
CA ALA A 574 -12.77 -31.74 19.37
C ALA A 574 -12.30 -33.22 19.50
N ILE A 575 -11.64 -33.75 18.47
CA ILE A 575 -11.05 -35.11 18.49
C ILE A 575 -9.96 -35.20 19.57
N ALA A 576 -9.05 -34.23 19.61
CA ALA A 576 -7.99 -34.16 20.63
C ALA A 576 -8.58 -34.12 22.05
N GLY A 577 -9.62 -33.31 22.27
CA GLY A 577 -10.34 -33.24 23.54
C GLY A 577 -10.95 -34.58 23.94
N LEU A 578 -11.59 -35.30 23.00
CA LEU A 578 -12.13 -36.65 23.23
C LEU A 578 -11.04 -37.65 23.58
N VAL A 579 -9.91 -37.62 22.87
CA VAL A 579 -8.76 -38.50 23.15
C VAL A 579 -8.20 -38.23 24.56
N ILE A 580 -8.04 -36.99 24.95
CA ILE A 580 -7.57 -36.61 26.30
C ILE A 580 -8.55 -37.10 27.36
N LEU A 581 -9.86 -36.91 27.16
CA LEU A 581 -10.88 -37.38 28.10
C LEU A 581 -10.86 -38.93 28.25
N LEU A 582 -10.67 -39.66 27.13
CA LEU A 582 -10.51 -41.12 27.15
C LEU A 582 -9.25 -41.55 27.92
N LEU A 583 -8.12 -40.88 27.70
CA LEU A 583 -6.87 -41.16 28.41
C LEU A 583 -6.98 -40.89 29.91
N VAL A 584 -7.65 -39.81 30.30
CA VAL A 584 -7.92 -39.47 31.71
C VAL A 584 -8.83 -40.53 32.34
N ALA A 585 -9.90 -40.97 31.63
CA ALA A 585 -10.82 -41.99 32.10
C ALA A 585 -10.11 -43.35 32.26
N LEU A 586 -9.25 -43.73 31.31
CA LEU A 586 -8.46 -44.97 31.38
C LEU A 586 -7.42 -44.92 32.51
N GLY A 587 -6.73 -43.80 32.65
CA GLY A 587 -5.76 -43.54 33.73
C GLY A 587 -6.45 -43.59 35.12
N GLY A 588 -7.62 -42.95 35.25
CA GLY A 588 -8.44 -43.02 36.47
C GLY A 588 -8.87 -44.42 36.83
N ARG A 589 -9.35 -45.22 35.84
CA ARG A 589 -9.70 -46.63 36.04
C ARG A 589 -8.49 -47.48 36.44
N TRP A 590 -7.31 -47.20 35.87
CA TRP A 590 -6.08 -47.93 36.23
C TRP A 590 -5.63 -47.63 37.66
N LEU A 591 -5.70 -46.36 38.09
CA LEU A 591 -5.38 -45.95 39.45
C LEU A 591 -6.34 -46.54 40.49
N LEU A 592 -7.65 -46.61 40.17
CA LEU A 592 -8.65 -47.23 41.04
C LEU A 592 -8.41 -48.75 41.17
N LYS A 593 -8.05 -49.46 40.09
CA LYS A 593 -7.68 -50.89 40.14
C LYS A 593 -6.38 -51.15 40.93
N ARG A 594 -5.45 -50.21 40.95
CA ARG A 594 -4.21 -50.32 41.76
C ARG A 594 -4.46 -50.09 43.27
N ARG A 595 -5.46 -49.32 43.64
CA ARG A 595 -5.85 -49.11 45.05
C ARG A 595 -6.65 -50.26 45.63
N GLN A 596 -7.19 -51.16 44.82
CA GLN A 596 -7.94 -52.34 45.23
C GLN A 596 -7.11 -53.65 45.30
N ARG A 597 -5.82 -53.54 44.94
CA ARG A 597 -4.79 -54.55 45.16
C ARG A 597 -3.85 -54.11 46.27
#